data_3484ba72509543af0e9d383405e857d1
#
_entry.id   3484ba72509543af0e9d383405e857d1
#
_cell.length_a   1.000
_cell.length_b   1.000
_cell.length_c   1.000
_cell.angle_alpha   90.00
_cell.angle_beta   90.00
_cell.angle_gamma   90.00
#
_symmetry.space_group_name_H-M   'P 1'
#
loop_
_entity.id
_entity.type
_entity.pdbx_description
1 polymer ?
#
loop_
_entity_poly.entity_id
_entity_poly.type
_entity_poly.pdbx_seq_one_letter_code
_entity_poly.pdbx_strand_id
1 'polypeptide(L)'
;MNLRSVFRRNRFKNRASPKTAERKLPKLARAAGLVLEWRKYARGGVICALILGALAALSWALDRPMRVISMDGSFQRVSPGQIEKAVAPFAHAGFMSADLDAIQHAIETLPWVDHARVQRRWPGSLHVTVVEQTAAARWGESGLLNTRGELFIRSAPHVPVELPRLSGPDGTESQVAQRYLAAQGRMLEAGLRIAALRLDERGAWEIDLDSGVTVRLGRRDVDERIDRFIRTASQVIAHRMNDITYVDMRYSNGFAIGWRNPQAPASTPAKHSDDTDA
;
A
#
# COMPACT_ATOMS: atom_id res chain seq x y z
N MET A 1 -123.42 21.82 57.75
CA MET A 1 -124.28 21.57 56.60
C MET A 1 -123.44 20.65 55.69
N ASN A 2 -124.01 19.44 55.53
CA ASN A 2 -123.93 18.51 54.44
C ASN A 2 -122.48 18.15 53.88
N LEU A 3 -122.24 17.00 53.92
CA LEU A 3 -122.69 15.65 53.55
C LEU A 3 -121.74 15.07 52.47
N ARG A 4 -121.32 13.86 52.81
CA ARG A 4 -121.18 12.68 51.91
C ARG A 4 -119.90 12.53 51.11
N SER A 5 -119.12 11.58 51.57
CA SER A 5 -119.08 10.18 51.08
C SER A 5 -118.61 10.05 49.65
N VAL A 6 -117.64 9.22 49.42
CA VAL A 6 -117.82 7.91 48.89
C VAL A 6 -116.48 7.18 48.68
N PHE A 7 -116.42 6.02 49.19
CA PHE A 7 -115.56 4.87 48.88
C PHE A 7 -115.09 4.76 47.45
N ARG A 8 -113.84 4.33 47.23
CA ARG A 8 -113.52 3.16 46.42
C ARG A 8 -112.05 2.79 46.49
N ARG A 9 -111.79 1.71 47.15
CA ARG A 9 -111.34 0.39 46.76
C ARG A 9 -110.07 0.41 45.87
N ASN A 10 -109.02 -0.07 46.53
CA ASN A 10 -108.22 -1.21 46.06
C ASN A 10 -107.70 -1.24 44.64
N ARG A 11 -106.47 -1.20 44.49
CA ARG A 11 -105.72 -2.35 43.79
C ARG A 11 -104.29 -2.38 44.22
N PHE A 12 -103.96 -3.44 44.84
CA PHE A 12 -102.55 -3.90 44.97
C PHE A 12 -102.00 -4.09 43.58
N LYS A 13 -100.86 -3.47 43.25
CA LYS A 13 -100.01 -3.93 42.17
C LYS A 13 -98.60 -3.82 42.57
N ASN A 14 -98.09 -4.97 42.81
CA ASN A 14 -96.76 -5.44 42.61
C ASN A 14 -95.58 -4.56 43.02
N ARG A 15 -95.02 -4.93 44.15
CA ARG A 15 -93.65 -4.81 44.45
C ARG A 15 -92.82 -5.34 43.31
N ALA A 16 -92.13 -4.46 42.54
CA ALA A 16 -91.02 -4.80 41.76
C ALA A 16 -89.82 -4.92 42.65
N SER A 17 -89.26 -6.08 42.77
CA SER A 17 -88.03 -6.38 43.48
C SER A 17 -86.90 -5.48 42.91
N PRO A 18 -86.02 -4.93 43.71
CA PRO A 18 -84.84 -4.24 43.17
C PRO A 18 -84.01 -5.29 42.51
N LYS A 19 -83.76 -5.15 41.15
CA LYS A 19 -82.76 -5.86 40.44
C LYS A 19 -81.40 -5.50 41.06
N THR A 20 -80.85 -6.48 41.78
CA THR A 20 -79.45 -6.48 42.18
C THR A 20 -78.60 -6.18 41.00
N ALA A 21 -78.08 -5.01 40.88
CA ALA A 21 -77.10 -4.68 39.91
C ALA A 21 -75.88 -5.54 40.19
N GLU A 22 -75.70 -6.61 39.37
CA GLU A 22 -74.41 -7.32 39.28
C GLU A 22 -73.36 -6.32 38.96
N ARG A 23 -72.58 -6.00 39.95
CA ARG A 23 -71.38 -5.23 39.87
C ARG A 23 -70.42 -6.05 39.02
N LYS A 24 -70.40 -5.79 37.69
CA LYS A 24 -69.37 -6.29 36.79
C LYS A 24 -68.03 -5.90 37.34
N LEU A 25 -67.30 -6.82 37.88
CA LEU A 25 -65.87 -6.79 38.15
C LEU A 25 -65.12 -7.44 36.98
N PRO A 26 -64.82 -6.74 35.93
CA PRO A 26 -64.14 -7.41 34.80
C PRO A 26 -62.75 -6.83 34.52
N LYS A 27 -62.13 -6.06 35.35
CA LYS A 27 -60.83 -5.46 34.98
C LYS A 27 -59.64 -6.01 35.72
N LEU A 28 -59.83 -6.64 36.88
CA LEU A 28 -58.70 -7.19 37.65
C LEU A 28 -58.22 -8.55 37.18
N ALA A 29 -59.11 -9.37 36.61
CA ALA A 29 -58.74 -10.68 36.08
C ALA A 29 -57.93 -10.59 34.77
N ARG A 30 -58.18 -9.55 33.91
CA ARG A 30 -57.34 -9.31 32.71
C ARG A 30 -55.95 -8.80 33.05
N ALA A 31 -55.80 -8.01 34.11
CA ALA A 31 -54.52 -7.54 34.55
C ALA A 31 -53.66 -8.67 35.13
N ALA A 32 -54.27 -9.65 35.78
CA ALA A 32 -53.53 -10.81 36.31
C ALA A 32 -53.02 -11.75 35.18
N GLY A 33 -53.78 -11.90 34.08
CA GLY A 33 -53.34 -12.65 32.91
C GLY A 33 -52.19 -12.01 32.14
N LEU A 34 -52.23 -10.68 31.99
CA LEU A 34 -51.13 -9.91 31.39
C LEU A 34 -49.86 -9.95 32.23
N VAL A 35 -49.98 -9.92 33.54
CA VAL A 35 -48.82 -10.03 34.47
C VAL A 35 -48.18 -11.41 34.38
N LEU A 36 -48.98 -12.48 34.19
CA LEU A 36 -48.46 -13.84 34.10
C LEU A 36 -47.74 -14.10 32.77
N GLU A 37 -48.22 -13.51 31.66
CA GLU A 37 -47.52 -13.57 30.37
C GLU A 37 -46.22 -12.76 30.39
N TRP A 38 -46.23 -11.62 31.00
CA TRP A 38 -45.04 -10.77 31.15
C TRP A 38 -43.90 -11.47 31.90
N ARG A 39 -44.25 -12.32 32.89
CA ARG A 39 -43.27 -13.13 33.63
C ARG A 39 -42.57 -14.16 32.72
N LYS A 40 -43.22 -14.69 31.71
CA LYS A 40 -42.58 -15.61 30.73
C LYS A 40 -41.55 -14.84 29.89
N TYR A 41 -41.91 -13.67 29.38
CA TYR A 41 -40.97 -12.83 28.59
C TYR A 41 -39.89 -12.21 29.47
N ALA A 42 -40.18 -11.86 30.71
CA ALA A 42 -39.19 -11.36 31.66
C ALA A 42 -38.12 -12.43 31.99
N ARG A 43 -38.52 -13.69 32.18
CA ARG A 43 -37.56 -14.79 32.35
C ARG A 43 -36.68 -15.01 31.11
N GLY A 44 -37.25 -14.98 29.90
CA GLY A 44 -36.50 -15.03 28.66
C GLY A 44 -35.52 -13.86 28.49
N GLY A 45 -35.95 -12.65 28.85
CA GLY A 45 -35.10 -11.46 28.83
C GLY A 45 -33.93 -11.53 29.80
N VAL A 46 -34.19 -12.04 31.05
CA VAL A 46 -33.13 -12.23 32.06
C VAL A 46 -32.11 -13.29 31.57
N ILE A 47 -32.58 -14.40 31.03
CA ILE A 47 -31.67 -15.44 30.49
C ILE A 47 -30.82 -14.89 29.31
N CYS A 48 -31.45 -14.14 28.43
CA CYS A 48 -30.72 -13.49 27.30
C CYS A 48 -29.70 -12.48 27.83
N ALA A 49 -30.05 -11.65 28.81
CA ALA A 49 -29.12 -10.71 29.44
C ALA A 49 -27.97 -11.41 30.17
N LEU A 50 -28.22 -12.55 30.82
CA LEU A 50 -27.20 -13.35 31.47
C LEU A 50 -26.24 -13.99 30.44
N ILE A 51 -26.78 -14.50 29.33
CA ILE A 51 -25.96 -15.06 28.25
C ILE A 51 -25.10 -13.95 27.63
N LEU A 52 -25.67 -12.80 27.31
CA LEU A 52 -24.93 -11.66 26.77
C LEU A 52 -23.87 -11.15 27.75
N GLY A 53 -24.21 -11.09 29.03
CA GLY A 53 -23.27 -10.72 30.09
C GLY A 53 -22.13 -11.73 30.24
N ALA A 54 -22.45 -13.04 30.16
CA ALA A 54 -21.43 -14.10 30.19
C ALA A 54 -20.52 -14.06 28.97
N LEU A 55 -21.08 -13.82 27.78
CA LEU A 55 -20.30 -13.65 26.54
C LEU A 55 -19.41 -12.41 26.60
N ALA A 56 -19.90 -11.30 27.11
CA ALA A 56 -19.11 -10.08 27.30
C ALA A 56 -18.01 -10.26 28.35
N ALA A 57 -18.30 -10.95 29.46
CA ALA A 57 -17.30 -11.27 30.49
C ALA A 57 -16.23 -12.25 29.93
N LEU A 58 -16.64 -13.22 29.13
CA LEU A 58 -15.74 -14.17 28.47
C LEU A 58 -14.84 -13.45 27.44
N SER A 59 -15.40 -12.57 26.61
CA SER A 59 -14.61 -11.80 25.64
C SER A 59 -13.60 -10.89 26.36
N TRP A 60 -13.99 -10.23 27.45
CA TRP A 60 -13.08 -9.42 28.27
C TRP A 60 -12.00 -10.28 28.95
N ALA A 61 -12.34 -11.46 29.46
CA ALA A 61 -11.38 -12.37 30.10
C ALA A 61 -10.37 -12.98 29.08
N LEU A 62 -10.78 -13.12 27.81
CA LEU A 62 -9.91 -13.58 26.72
C LEU A 62 -9.07 -12.47 26.13
N ASP A 63 -9.44 -11.20 26.31
CA ASP A 63 -8.71 -10.04 25.81
C ASP A 63 -7.54 -9.69 26.74
N ARG A 64 -6.57 -10.59 26.77
CA ARG A 64 -5.34 -10.42 27.56
C ARG A 64 -4.33 -9.56 26.80
N PRO A 65 -3.44 -8.82 27.52
CA PRO A 65 -2.36 -8.08 26.84
C PRO A 65 -1.46 -9.01 26.03
N MET A 66 -1.06 -8.57 24.85
CA MET A 66 -0.18 -9.31 23.95
C MET A 66 1.16 -9.58 24.63
N ARG A 67 1.61 -10.85 24.61
CA ARG A 67 2.82 -11.26 25.35
C ARG A 67 4.03 -11.53 24.45
N VAL A 68 3.80 -11.88 23.20
CA VAL A 68 4.88 -12.29 22.29
C VAL A 68 4.56 -11.83 20.88
N ILE A 69 5.53 -11.19 20.25
CA ILE A 69 5.53 -10.89 18.82
C ILE A 69 6.55 -11.83 18.20
N SER A 70 6.07 -12.81 17.43
CA SER A 70 6.95 -13.64 16.60
C SER A 70 7.16 -12.94 15.26
N MET A 71 8.40 -12.80 14.84
CA MET A 71 8.77 -12.10 13.61
C MET A 71 9.43 -13.09 12.67
N ASP A 72 8.95 -13.16 11.44
CA ASP A 72 9.56 -13.92 10.36
C ASP A 72 9.89 -12.99 9.20
N GLY A 73 11.07 -13.16 8.63
CA GLY A 73 11.58 -12.37 7.51
C GLY A 73 13.10 -12.49 7.40
N SER A 74 13.64 -12.13 6.25
CA SER A 74 15.08 -11.97 6.07
C SER A 74 15.50 -10.58 6.54
N PHE A 75 15.71 -10.39 7.83
CA PHE A 75 16.06 -9.10 8.43
C PHE A 75 17.50 -8.72 8.09
N GLN A 76 17.72 -8.06 6.95
CA GLN A 76 19.03 -7.55 6.55
C GLN A 76 19.17 -6.05 6.82
N ARG A 77 18.09 -5.30 6.68
CA ARG A 77 18.05 -3.83 6.79
C ARG A 77 17.13 -3.34 7.89
N VAL A 78 16.08 -4.10 8.21
CA VAL A 78 15.12 -3.78 9.28
C VAL A 78 15.53 -4.55 10.54
N SER A 79 15.80 -3.85 11.63
CA SER A 79 16.07 -4.52 12.89
C SER A 79 14.76 -4.88 13.63
N PRO A 80 14.70 -6.02 14.35
CA PRO A 80 13.55 -6.37 15.18
C PRO A 80 13.15 -5.24 16.15
N GLY A 81 14.12 -4.52 16.71
CA GLY A 81 13.86 -3.39 17.62
C GLY A 81 13.20 -2.18 16.94
N GLN A 82 13.32 -2.01 15.63
CA GLN A 82 12.56 -0.98 14.90
C GLN A 82 11.10 -1.38 14.75
N ILE A 83 10.82 -2.66 14.48
CA ILE A 83 9.47 -3.20 14.41
C ILE A 83 8.80 -3.10 15.79
N GLU A 84 9.50 -3.51 16.87
CA GLU A 84 8.99 -3.38 18.24
C GLU A 84 8.62 -1.93 18.59
N LYS A 85 9.47 -0.96 18.21
CA LYS A 85 9.17 0.46 18.42
C LYS A 85 7.95 0.93 17.62
N ALA A 86 7.78 0.46 16.38
CA ALA A 86 6.62 0.79 15.57
C ALA A 86 5.32 0.21 16.15
N VAL A 87 5.39 -0.97 16.77
CA VAL A 87 4.23 -1.66 17.37
C VAL A 87 3.98 -1.24 18.82
N ALA A 88 4.94 -0.65 19.52
CA ALA A 88 4.85 -0.26 20.92
C ALA A 88 3.59 0.56 21.30
N PRO A 89 3.10 1.52 20.47
CA PRO A 89 1.86 2.24 20.76
C PRO A 89 0.63 1.33 20.90
N PHE A 90 0.63 0.17 20.23
CA PHE A 90 -0.49 -0.78 20.21
C PHE A 90 -0.34 -1.90 21.25
N ALA A 91 0.79 -1.96 21.98
CA ALA A 91 1.07 -3.03 22.95
C ALA A 91 0.10 -3.08 24.13
N HIS A 92 -0.58 -1.96 24.44
CA HIS A 92 -1.57 -1.88 25.52
C HIS A 92 -2.97 -2.36 25.10
N ALA A 93 -3.22 -2.55 23.80
CA ALA A 93 -4.45 -3.14 23.32
C ALA A 93 -4.50 -4.63 23.70
N GLY A 94 -5.69 -5.12 24.04
CA GLY A 94 -5.90 -6.55 24.26
C GLY A 94 -5.68 -7.36 22.98
N PHE A 95 -5.42 -8.65 23.12
CA PHE A 95 -5.20 -9.54 21.98
C PHE A 95 -6.37 -9.58 20.98
N MET A 96 -7.60 -9.49 21.49
CA MET A 96 -8.82 -9.50 20.65
C MET A 96 -9.14 -8.13 20.08
N SER A 97 -8.89 -7.08 20.85
CA SER A 97 -9.22 -5.68 20.51
C SER A 97 -8.13 -4.97 19.69
N ALA A 98 -6.94 -5.59 19.53
CA ALA A 98 -5.86 -5.00 18.75
C ALA A 98 -6.27 -4.79 17.29
N ASP A 99 -6.05 -3.58 16.79
CA ASP A 99 -6.23 -3.23 15.40
C ASP A 99 -5.01 -3.69 14.57
N LEU A 100 -5.17 -4.80 13.85
CA LEU A 100 -4.08 -5.38 13.06
C LEU A 100 -3.71 -4.53 11.85
N ASP A 101 -4.69 -3.84 11.26
CA ASP A 101 -4.46 -3.00 10.08
C ASP A 101 -3.65 -1.76 10.48
N ALA A 102 -3.96 -1.17 11.63
CA ALA A 102 -3.17 -0.06 12.18
C ALA A 102 -1.74 -0.48 12.53
N ILE A 103 -1.54 -1.68 13.10
CA ILE A 103 -0.21 -2.24 13.39
C ILE A 103 0.55 -2.50 12.09
N GLN A 104 -0.09 -3.12 11.10
CA GLN A 104 0.50 -3.37 9.80
C GLN A 104 0.95 -2.08 9.15
N HIS A 105 0.08 -1.07 9.11
CA HIS A 105 0.40 0.24 8.54
C HIS A 105 1.56 0.91 9.26
N ALA A 106 1.61 0.83 10.59
CA ALA A 106 2.72 1.37 11.37
C ALA A 106 4.07 0.71 11.01
N ILE A 107 4.10 -0.60 10.74
CA ILE A 107 5.29 -1.32 10.30
C ILE A 107 5.66 -0.91 8.86
N GLU A 108 4.70 -0.74 7.98
CA GLU A 108 4.90 -0.33 6.58
C GLU A 108 5.38 1.12 6.42
N THR A 109 5.28 1.95 7.47
CA THR A 109 5.92 3.28 7.48
C THR A 109 7.44 3.24 7.62
N LEU A 110 8.03 2.09 7.98
CA LEU A 110 9.48 1.94 8.06
C LEU A 110 10.07 1.91 6.64
N PRO A 111 11.09 2.75 6.33
CA PRO A 111 11.55 2.96 4.96
C PRO A 111 12.00 1.69 4.21
N TRP A 112 12.56 0.71 4.94
CA TRP A 112 13.03 -0.54 4.35
C TRP A 112 11.99 -1.65 4.29
N VAL A 113 10.76 -1.40 4.73
CA VAL A 113 9.65 -2.35 4.64
C VAL A 113 8.90 -2.14 3.33
N ASP A 114 8.82 -3.18 2.51
CA ASP A 114 8.00 -3.18 1.30
C ASP A 114 6.53 -3.42 1.65
N HIS A 115 6.28 -4.49 2.37
CA HIS A 115 4.98 -4.75 2.98
C HIS A 115 5.14 -5.62 4.22
N ALA A 116 4.17 -5.53 5.10
CA ALA A 116 4.08 -6.34 6.30
C ALA A 116 2.76 -7.13 6.31
N ARG A 117 2.75 -8.25 6.98
CA ARG A 117 1.55 -9.01 7.27
C ARG A 117 1.49 -9.29 8.75
N VAL A 118 0.41 -8.89 9.41
CA VAL A 118 0.18 -9.10 10.83
C VAL A 118 -0.97 -10.08 11.02
N GLN A 119 -0.74 -11.15 11.78
CA GLN A 119 -1.73 -12.19 12.03
C GLN A 119 -1.80 -12.52 13.51
N ARG A 120 -3.01 -12.83 14.00
CA ARG A 120 -3.18 -13.36 15.35
C ARG A 120 -2.79 -14.83 15.40
N ARG A 121 -1.97 -15.19 16.36
CA ARG A 121 -1.61 -16.57 16.65
C ARG A 121 -2.02 -16.93 18.07
N TRP A 122 -2.99 -17.82 18.19
CA TRP A 122 -3.46 -18.30 19.49
C TRP A 122 -2.36 -19.00 20.30
N PRO A 123 -2.31 -18.82 21.62
CA PRO A 123 -3.26 -18.14 22.51
C PRO A 123 -2.83 -16.73 23.00
N GLY A 124 -2.51 -15.77 22.15
CA GLY A 124 -2.22 -14.38 22.62
C GLY A 124 -0.92 -13.81 22.09
N SER A 125 -0.45 -14.28 20.93
CA SER A 125 0.70 -13.75 20.22
C SER A 125 0.29 -13.14 18.87
N LEU A 126 1.06 -12.15 18.43
CA LEU A 126 1.02 -11.68 17.05
C LEU A 126 2.18 -12.28 16.27
N HIS A 127 1.89 -12.65 15.04
CA HIS A 127 2.86 -13.10 14.07
C HIS A 127 3.00 -12.03 13.00
N VAL A 128 4.21 -11.48 12.87
CA VAL A 128 4.53 -10.42 11.93
C VAL A 128 5.48 -10.97 10.87
N THR A 129 5.06 -10.98 9.62
CA THR A 129 5.92 -11.29 8.49
C THR A 129 6.26 -9.99 7.76
N VAL A 130 7.56 -9.74 7.55
CA VAL A 130 8.04 -8.52 6.89
C VAL A 130 8.78 -8.90 5.62
N VAL A 131 8.46 -8.22 4.53
CA VAL A 131 9.21 -8.25 3.28
C VAL A 131 9.95 -6.92 3.15
N GLU A 132 11.28 -7.02 3.01
CA GLU A 132 12.12 -5.84 2.88
C GLU A 132 12.16 -5.31 1.45
N GLN A 133 12.32 -3.99 1.32
CA GLN A 133 12.57 -3.30 0.06
C GLN A 133 13.89 -3.74 -0.55
N THR A 134 13.90 -3.99 -1.84
CA THR A 134 15.13 -4.24 -2.61
C THR A 134 15.52 -2.99 -3.37
N ALA A 135 16.67 -2.41 -3.02
CA ALA A 135 17.21 -1.27 -3.75
C ALA A 135 17.70 -1.71 -5.14
N ALA A 136 17.14 -1.14 -6.19
CA ALA A 136 17.45 -1.44 -7.59
C ALA A 136 18.24 -0.33 -8.28
N ALA A 137 18.10 0.92 -7.85
CA ALA A 137 18.82 2.05 -8.41
C ALA A 137 19.00 3.15 -7.36
N ARG A 138 19.96 4.03 -7.59
CA ARG A 138 20.16 5.28 -6.83
C ARG A 138 19.34 6.38 -7.49
N TRP A 139 18.74 7.25 -6.68
CA TRP A 139 18.06 8.46 -7.15
C TRP A 139 18.81 9.71 -6.68
N GLY A 140 19.27 10.49 -7.64
CA GLY A 140 20.10 11.65 -7.34
C GLY A 140 21.39 11.27 -6.60
N GLU A 141 21.67 11.94 -5.50
CA GLU A 141 22.89 11.71 -4.71
C GLU A 141 22.73 10.62 -3.66
N SER A 142 21.61 10.58 -2.96
CA SER A 142 21.42 9.74 -1.76
C SER A 142 20.08 8.99 -1.72
N GLY A 143 19.20 9.18 -2.70
CA GLY A 143 17.93 8.47 -2.79
C GLY A 143 18.10 7.02 -3.25
N LEU A 144 17.12 6.17 -2.93
CA LEU A 144 17.05 4.78 -3.38
C LEU A 144 15.68 4.49 -3.99
N LEU A 145 15.71 3.88 -5.17
CA LEU A 145 14.54 3.34 -5.86
C LEU A 145 14.47 1.82 -5.68
N ASN A 146 13.26 1.32 -5.50
CA ASN A 146 13.02 -0.11 -5.46
C ASN A 146 12.91 -0.71 -6.89
N THR A 147 12.65 -2.02 -6.97
CA THR A 147 12.50 -2.75 -8.24
C THR A 147 11.28 -2.29 -9.07
N ARG A 148 10.33 -1.56 -8.46
CA ARG A 148 9.18 -0.96 -9.14
C ARG A 148 9.45 0.47 -9.63
N GLY A 149 10.63 1.02 -9.33
CA GLY A 149 10.98 2.40 -9.65
C GLY A 149 10.38 3.44 -8.70
N GLU A 150 9.96 3.02 -7.51
CA GLU A 150 9.42 3.90 -6.48
C GLU A 150 10.53 4.39 -5.55
N LEU A 151 10.51 5.67 -5.23
CA LEU A 151 11.45 6.27 -4.29
C LEU A 151 11.03 5.93 -2.86
N PHE A 152 11.69 4.96 -2.24
CA PHE A 152 11.38 4.52 -0.88
C PHE A 152 12.30 5.14 0.19
N ILE A 153 13.48 5.62 -0.18
CA ILE A 153 14.36 6.42 0.69
C ILE A 153 14.83 7.65 -0.07
N ARG A 154 14.57 8.84 0.49
CA ARG A 154 15.03 10.12 -0.09
C ARG A 154 16.49 10.42 0.24
N SER A 155 16.97 10.01 1.40
CA SER A 155 18.34 10.22 1.87
C SER A 155 18.82 9.02 2.66
N ALA A 156 19.55 8.14 2.00
CA ALA A 156 20.17 6.97 2.62
C ALA A 156 21.54 7.36 3.18
N PRO A 157 21.88 6.95 4.40
CA PRO A 157 23.21 7.21 4.99
C PRO A 157 24.30 6.42 4.27
N HIS A 158 23.95 5.34 3.60
CA HIS A 158 24.85 4.51 2.82
C HIS A 158 24.18 4.05 1.54
N VAL A 159 24.76 4.41 0.41
CA VAL A 159 24.24 4.08 -0.92
C VAL A 159 25.21 3.12 -1.60
N PRO A 160 24.76 1.90 -2.01
CA PRO A 160 25.62 0.97 -2.74
C PRO A 160 26.12 1.58 -4.06
N VAL A 161 27.43 1.52 -4.28
CA VAL A 161 28.05 2.13 -5.48
C VAL A 161 27.77 1.35 -6.77
N GLU A 162 27.42 0.08 -6.64
CA GLU A 162 27.14 -0.84 -7.75
C GLU A 162 25.82 -0.55 -8.45
N LEU A 163 24.92 0.16 -7.78
CA LEU A 163 23.60 0.49 -8.34
C LEU A 163 23.71 1.59 -9.40
N PRO A 164 22.97 1.49 -10.51
CA PRO A 164 22.89 2.53 -11.53
C PRO A 164 22.38 3.84 -10.91
N ARG A 165 22.90 4.96 -11.40
CA ARG A 165 22.46 6.28 -10.96
C ARG A 165 21.36 6.82 -11.85
N LEU A 166 20.19 7.04 -11.29
CA LEU A 166 19.05 7.66 -11.98
C LEU A 166 18.83 9.07 -11.41
N SER A 167 18.49 10.02 -12.26
CA SER A 167 18.17 11.38 -11.80
C SER A 167 17.21 12.09 -12.74
N GLY A 168 16.42 12.99 -12.18
CA GLY A 168 15.44 13.80 -12.90
C GLY A 168 14.78 14.80 -11.97
N PRO A 169 13.88 15.64 -12.49
CA PRO A 169 13.02 16.48 -11.68
C PRO A 169 12.17 15.66 -10.69
N ASP A 170 11.77 16.29 -9.59
CA ASP A 170 10.92 15.66 -8.58
C ASP A 170 9.62 15.15 -9.21
N GLY A 171 9.22 13.93 -8.84
CA GLY A 171 8.02 13.27 -9.36
C GLY A 171 8.22 12.51 -10.68
N THR A 172 9.45 12.50 -11.24
CA THR A 172 9.77 11.73 -12.46
C THR A 172 10.44 10.39 -12.18
N GLU A 173 10.56 9.97 -10.93
CA GLU A 173 11.27 8.78 -10.47
C GLU A 173 10.83 7.53 -11.25
N SER A 174 9.53 7.27 -11.27
CA SER A 174 8.94 6.13 -11.96
C SER A 174 9.17 6.19 -13.47
N GLN A 175 9.07 7.37 -14.08
CA GLN A 175 9.28 7.58 -15.51
C GLN A 175 10.74 7.27 -15.90
N VAL A 176 11.68 7.77 -15.09
CA VAL A 176 13.12 7.56 -15.35
C VAL A 176 13.48 6.10 -15.13
N ALA A 177 12.96 5.45 -14.07
CA ALA A 177 13.18 4.05 -13.79
C ALA A 177 12.64 3.13 -14.90
N GLN A 178 11.43 3.38 -15.40
CA GLN A 178 10.85 2.61 -16.50
C GLN A 178 11.69 2.75 -17.79
N ARG A 179 12.11 3.97 -18.10
CA ARG A 179 12.97 4.20 -19.27
C ARG A 179 14.33 3.53 -19.12
N TYR A 180 14.91 3.57 -17.92
CA TYR A 180 16.16 2.86 -17.64
C TYR A 180 16.01 1.35 -17.92
N LEU A 181 14.97 0.72 -17.38
CA LEU A 181 14.74 -0.72 -17.55
C LEU A 181 14.57 -1.09 -19.03
N ALA A 182 13.78 -0.30 -19.77
CA ALA A 182 13.56 -0.52 -21.19
C ALA A 182 14.83 -0.33 -22.03
N ALA A 183 15.64 0.68 -21.72
CA ALA A 183 16.89 0.95 -22.40
C ALA A 183 17.98 -0.08 -22.04
N GLN A 184 18.11 -0.41 -20.75
CA GLN A 184 19.12 -1.34 -20.25
C GLN A 184 19.00 -2.72 -20.87
N GLY A 185 17.77 -3.26 -21.00
CA GLY A 185 17.54 -4.56 -21.64
C GLY A 185 18.12 -4.60 -23.06
N ARG A 186 17.76 -3.61 -23.89
CA ARG A 186 18.25 -3.48 -25.29
C ARG A 186 19.77 -3.25 -25.39
N MET A 187 20.33 -2.47 -24.47
CA MET A 187 21.76 -2.18 -24.45
C MET A 187 22.60 -3.38 -24.00
N LEU A 188 22.11 -4.18 -23.05
CA LEU A 188 22.81 -5.39 -22.61
C LEU A 188 22.96 -6.42 -23.74
N GLU A 189 21.96 -6.56 -24.60
CA GLU A 189 22.04 -7.43 -25.80
C GLU A 189 23.17 -6.99 -26.73
N ALA A 190 23.50 -5.70 -26.74
CA ALA A 190 24.61 -5.15 -27.53
C ALA A 190 25.94 -5.07 -26.75
N GLY A 191 26.00 -5.67 -25.55
CA GLY A 191 27.19 -5.63 -24.69
C GLY A 191 27.47 -4.29 -24.04
N LEU A 192 26.45 -3.40 -23.98
CA LEU A 192 26.54 -2.08 -23.38
C LEU A 192 25.81 -2.06 -22.02
N ARG A 193 26.40 -1.38 -21.02
CA ARG A 193 25.80 -1.24 -19.71
C ARG A 193 25.59 0.23 -19.37
N ILE A 194 24.41 0.56 -18.89
CA ILE A 194 24.07 1.90 -18.42
C ILE A 194 24.56 2.07 -16.97
N ALA A 195 25.46 3.00 -16.72
CA ALA A 195 25.90 3.39 -15.39
C ALA A 195 25.01 4.49 -14.81
N ALA A 196 24.55 5.44 -15.64
CA ALA A 196 23.59 6.46 -15.22
C ALA A 196 22.61 6.84 -16.34
N LEU A 197 21.40 7.25 -15.94
CA LEU A 197 20.40 7.84 -16.82
C LEU A 197 19.90 9.13 -16.19
N ARG A 198 19.91 10.21 -16.94
CA ARG A 198 19.46 11.53 -16.50
C ARG A 198 18.34 12.07 -17.37
N LEU A 199 17.35 12.67 -16.71
CA LEU A 199 16.35 13.54 -17.32
C LEU A 199 16.58 14.94 -16.79
N ASP A 200 16.87 15.90 -17.66
CA ASP A 200 17.03 17.28 -17.23
C ASP A 200 15.67 18.00 -17.07
N GLU A 201 15.68 19.20 -16.46
CA GLU A 201 14.48 20.02 -16.25
C GLU A 201 13.81 20.44 -17.58
N ARG A 202 14.53 20.44 -18.68
CA ARG A 202 14.04 20.75 -20.02
C ARG A 202 13.48 19.54 -20.76
N GLY A 203 13.51 18.35 -20.11
CA GLY A 203 13.02 17.09 -20.66
C GLY A 203 14.02 16.38 -21.57
N ALA A 204 15.31 16.75 -21.57
CA ALA A 204 16.32 16.06 -22.35
C ALA A 204 16.90 14.87 -21.58
N TRP A 205 17.16 13.80 -22.31
CA TRP A 205 17.68 12.54 -21.78
C TRP A 205 19.17 12.38 -22.11
N GLU A 206 19.89 11.85 -21.15
CA GLU A 206 21.31 11.58 -21.25
C GLU A 206 21.63 10.25 -20.55
N ILE A 207 22.47 9.43 -21.19
CA ILE A 207 22.90 8.13 -20.68
C ILE A 207 24.42 8.18 -20.50
N ASP A 208 24.90 7.76 -19.33
CA ASP A 208 26.32 7.44 -19.15
C ASP A 208 26.50 5.93 -19.14
N LEU A 209 27.43 5.45 -19.94
CA LEU A 209 27.80 4.04 -20.01
C LEU A 209 28.92 3.71 -19.02
N ASP A 210 29.05 2.45 -18.64
CA ASP A 210 30.16 1.95 -17.79
C ASP A 210 31.54 2.23 -18.42
N SER A 211 31.60 2.29 -19.76
CA SER A 211 32.81 2.67 -20.50
C SER A 211 33.22 4.13 -20.32
N GLY A 212 32.42 4.95 -19.66
CA GLY A 212 32.64 6.39 -19.48
C GLY A 212 32.18 7.23 -20.68
N VAL A 213 31.48 6.67 -21.64
CA VAL A 213 30.89 7.41 -22.75
C VAL A 213 29.53 7.97 -22.35
N THR A 214 29.31 9.26 -22.61
CA THR A 214 28.02 9.91 -22.43
C THR A 214 27.22 9.96 -23.74
N VAL A 215 26.01 9.46 -23.78
CA VAL A 215 25.12 9.48 -24.96
C VAL A 215 24.03 10.52 -24.74
N ARG A 216 24.02 11.58 -25.56
CA ARG A 216 23.06 12.67 -25.50
C ARG A 216 21.89 12.38 -26.42
N LEU A 217 20.72 12.11 -25.88
CA LEU A 217 19.53 11.71 -26.64
C LEU A 217 18.60 12.89 -26.95
N GLY A 218 18.58 13.91 -26.07
CA GLY A 218 17.67 15.04 -26.21
C GLY A 218 16.24 14.69 -25.78
N ARG A 219 15.24 15.45 -26.26
CA ARG A 219 13.85 15.40 -25.77
C ARG A 219 12.89 14.57 -26.61
N ARG A 220 13.15 14.42 -27.89
CA ARG A 220 12.26 13.81 -28.87
C ARG A 220 12.87 12.49 -29.38
N ASP A 221 12.00 11.57 -29.77
CA ASP A 221 12.38 10.31 -30.46
C ASP A 221 13.46 9.52 -29.68
N VAL A 222 13.36 9.56 -28.34
CA VAL A 222 14.42 9.05 -27.45
C VAL A 222 14.67 7.56 -27.68
N ASP A 223 13.61 6.77 -27.83
CA ASP A 223 13.72 5.33 -28.04
C ASP A 223 14.32 5.00 -29.39
N GLU A 224 13.92 5.72 -30.44
CA GLU A 224 14.52 5.57 -31.78
C GLU A 224 16.00 5.96 -31.80
N ARG A 225 16.38 6.97 -31.03
CA ARG A 225 17.78 7.38 -30.88
C ARG A 225 18.60 6.38 -30.08
N ILE A 226 18.03 5.75 -29.09
CA ILE A 226 18.65 4.63 -28.37
C ILE A 226 18.91 3.48 -29.38
N ASP A 227 17.93 3.09 -30.15
CA ASP A 227 18.07 2.01 -31.12
C ASP A 227 19.09 2.34 -32.23
N ARG A 228 19.12 3.59 -32.68
CA ARG A 228 20.14 4.07 -33.63
C ARG A 228 21.53 4.02 -32.98
N PHE A 229 21.67 4.46 -31.76
CA PHE A 229 22.93 4.39 -31.02
C PHE A 229 23.41 2.96 -30.88
N ILE A 230 22.55 2.01 -30.49
CA ILE A 230 22.89 0.59 -30.37
C ILE A 230 23.42 0.03 -31.68
N ARG A 231 22.72 0.28 -32.80
CA ARG A 231 23.18 -0.16 -34.13
C ARG A 231 24.53 0.45 -34.52
N THR A 232 24.73 1.73 -34.20
CA THR A 232 25.99 2.43 -34.53
C THR A 232 27.11 1.98 -33.60
N ALA A 233 26.83 1.78 -32.33
CA ALA A 233 27.81 1.33 -31.33
C ALA A 233 28.38 -0.03 -31.70
N SER A 234 27.52 -0.99 -32.09
CA SER A 234 27.95 -2.33 -32.46
C SER A 234 28.82 -2.38 -33.72
N GLN A 235 28.65 -1.44 -34.67
CA GLN A 235 29.33 -1.46 -35.94
C GLN A 235 30.56 -0.55 -35.99
N VAL A 236 30.49 0.63 -35.41
CA VAL A 236 31.49 1.70 -35.62
C VAL A 236 32.23 2.05 -34.34
N ILE A 237 31.54 2.05 -33.20
CA ILE A 237 32.05 2.61 -31.95
C ILE A 237 32.75 1.56 -31.10
N ALA A 238 32.38 0.29 -31.18
CA ALA A 238 32.86 -0.80 -30.32
C ALA A 238 34.40 -0.88 -30.21
N HIS A 239 35.10 -0.72 -31.33
CA HIS A 239 36.57 -0.82 -31.39
C HIS A 239 37.31 0.41 -30.85
N ARG A 240 36.61 1.54 -30.67
CA ARG A 240 37.20 2.83 -30.23
C ARG A 240 36.47 3.47 -29.04
N MET A 241 35.71 2.69 -28.29
CA MET A 241 34.88 3.18 -27.17
C MET A 241 35.74 3.95 -26.17
N ASN A 242 36.97 3.52 -25.92
CA ASN A 242 37.87 4.15 -24.94
C ASN A 242 38.37 5.54 -25.38
N ASP A 243 38.32 5.84 -26.68
CA ASP A 243 38.77 7.12 -27.26
C ASP A 243 37.62 8.16 -27.27
N ILE A 244 36.40 7.73 -26.96
CA ILE A 244 35.20 8.55 -27.08
C ILE A 244 34.82 9.11 -25.70
N THR A 245 34.48 10.40 -25.67
CA THR A 245 33.95 11.07 -24.47
C THR A 245 32.44 11.12 -24.52
N TYR A 246 31.87 11.47 -25.67
CA TYR A 246 30.41 11.51 -25.83
C TYR A 246 29.96 11.17 -27.26
N VAL A 247 28.71 10.75 -27.39
CA VAL A 247 27.99 10.57 -28.64
C VAL A 247 26.71 11.41 -28.58
N ASP A 248 26.57 12.35 -29.51
CA ASP A 248 25.40 13.22 -29.59
C ASP A 248 24.43 12.70 -30.67
N MET A 249 23.32 12.15 -30.24
CA MET A 249 22.26 11.56 -31.07
C MET A 249 21.12 12.55 -31.39
N ARG A 250 21.26 13.83 -31.07
CA ARG A 250 20.18 14.81 -31.25
C ARG A 250 19.93 15.20 -32.69
N TYR A 251 20.85 14.91 -33.55
CA TYR A 251 20.72 15.16 -35.02
C TYR A 251 19.72 14.19 -35.68
N SER A 252 18.92 14.72 -36.61
CA SER A 252 17.91 13.91 -37.33
C SER A 252 18.48 12.80 -38.18
N ASN A 253 19.57 13.09 -38.94
CA ASN A 253 20.11 12.21 -39.94
C ASN A 253 21.53 11.71 -39.62
N GLY A 254 21.96 11.80 -38.35
CA GLY A 254 23.32 11.40 -38.01
C GLY A 254 23.58 11.49 -36.50
N PHE A 255 24.82 11.48 -36.16
CA PHE A 255 25.31 11.66 -34.80
C PHE A 255 26.67 12.37 -34.84
N ALA A 256 27.07 12.99 -33.74
CA ALA A 256 28.40 13.55 -33.56
C ALA A 256 29.15 12.81 -32.46
N ILE A 257 30.46 12.59 -32.68
CA ILE A 257 31.34 11.95 -31.70
C ILE A 257 32.29 12.99 -31.13
N GLY A 258 32.34 13.11 -29.82
CA GLY A 258 33.39 13.83 -29.11
C GLY A 258 34.51 12.89 -28.74
N TRP A 259 35.69 13.13 -29.29
CA TRP A 259 36.88 12.34 -29.01
C TRP A 259 37.57 12.84 -27.73
N ARG A 260 38.15 11.92 -26.95
CA ARG A 260 38.89 12.23 -25.73
C ARG A 260 40.20 12.96 -26.04
N ASN A 261 40.85 12.54 -27.14
CA ASN A 261 42.04 13.19 -27.67
C ASN A 261 41.82 13.57 -29.15
N PRO A 262 41.49 14.85 -29.45
CA PRO A 262 41.21 15.29 -30.83
C PRO A 262 42.41 15.22 -31.78
N GLN A 263 43.63 15.02 -31.28
CA GLN A 263 44.87 14.96 -32.07
C GLN A 263 45.26 13.53 -32.47
N ALA A 264 44.53 12.51 -32.08
CA ALA A 264 44.77 11.16 -32.57
C ALA A 264 44.47 11.11 -34.10
N PRO A 265 45.45 10.75 -34.97
CA PRO A 265 45.23 10.76 -36.41
C PRO A 265 44.10 9.79 -36.78
N ALA A 266 43.16 10.27 -37.57
CA ALA A 266 42.20 9.40 -38.22
C ALA A 266 43.05 8.33 -38.99
N SER A 267 42.89 7.06 -38.63
CA SER A 267 43.49 5.97 -39.39
C SER A 267 42.89 6.03 -40.80
N THR A 268 43.66 6.60 -41.71
CA THR A 268 43.37 6.58 -43.16
C THR A 268 43.23 5.10 -43.56
N PRO A 269 42.12 4.69 -44.17
CA PRO A 269 42.03 3.33 -44.69
C PRO A 269 43.17 3.16 -45.69
N ALA A 270 43.94 2.09 -45.52
CA ALA A 270 45.06 1.75 -46.40
C ALA A 270 44.55 1.74 -47.86
N LYS A 271 45.12 2.62 -48.64
CA LYS A 271 44.96 2.66 -50.12
C LYS A 271 45.48 1.35 -50.62
N HIS A 272 44.61 0.50 -51.11
CA HIS A 272 45.02 -0.70 -51.88
C HIS A 272 45.77 -0.20 -53.13
N SER A 273 47.06 -0.30 -53.10
CA SER A 273 47.87 -0.12 -54.27
C SER A 273 47.68 -1.38 -55.09
N ASP A 274 46.82 -1.31 -56.09
CA ASP A 274 46.88 -2.18 -57.27
C ASP A 274 48.18 -1.87 -58.04
N ASP A 275 49.21 -2.59 -57.71
CA ASP A 275 50.34 -2.76 -58.63
C ASP A 275 49.97 -3.85 -59.63
N THR A 276 49.38 -3.39 -60.76
CA THR A 276 49.34 -4.15 -61.99
C THR A 276 50.62 -3.80 -62.71
N ASP A 277 51.59 -4.69 -62.73
CA ASP A 277 52.67 -4.70 -63.69
C ASP A 277 52.56 -5.93 -64.62
N ALA A 278 52.41 -5.62 -65.89
CA ALA A 278 52.75 -6.24 -67.17
C ALA A 278 52.75 -7.77 -67.27
#